data_d9b90004774dba4683e4d613933bd500
#
_entry.id   d9b90004774dba4683e4d613933bd500
#
_cell.length_a   1.000
_cell.length_b   1.000
_cell.length_c   1.000
_cell.angle_alpha   90.00
_cell.angle_beta   90.00
_cell.angle_gamma   90.00
#
_symmetry.space_group_name_H-M   'P 1'
#
loop_
_entity.id
_entity.type
_entity.pdbx_description
1 polymer ?
#
loop_
_entity_poly.entity_id
_entity_poly.type
_entity_poly.pdbx_seq_one_letter_code
_entity_poly.pdbx_strand_id
1 'polypeptide(L)'
;VMVWPHVNMFFAWACAYVDEIDRYYAEITNLAQLVKSSGGFYEIYDPATGKPSGGWQCGRLWDPLPDQTWCATGYVGQILYGVFGVKITPLGLRFRPLGMPNGKECTLRGIPFHGHTINLTVRSNGKGEAPKSVTINGEKGTNFVDYDGGVFINGRYKVINGDINIVIQL
;
A
#
# COMPACT_ATOMS: atom_id res chain seq x y z
N VAL A 1 18.10 12.90 16.58
CA VAL A 1 17.45 11.96 15.63
C VAL A 1 16.01 12.42 15.49
N MET A 2 15.48 12.46 14.28
CA MET A 2 14.11 12.90 13.99
C MET A 2 13.43 11.83 13.12
N VAL A 3 12.12 11.73 13.18
CA VAL A 3 11.32 10.86 12.31
C VAL A 3 10.87 11.66 11.09
N TRP A 4 11.22 11.16 9.93
CA TRP A 4 10.85 11.72 8.63
C TRP A 4 9.93 10.75 7.90
N PRO A 5 8.62 10.97 7.86
CA PRO A 5 7.66 10.03 7.29
C PRO A 5 7.98 9.59 5.86
N HIS A 6 8.49 10.48 5.02
CA HIS A 6 8.87 10.10 3.65
C HIS A 6 10.06 9.13 3.60
N VAL A 7 10.99 9.19 4.58
CA VAL A 7 12.09 8.21 4.69
C VAL A 7 11.56 6.88 5.18
N ASN A 8 10.63 6.90 6.15
CA ASN A 8 9.96 5.68 6.62
C ASN A 8 9.18 4.96 5.50
N MET A 9 8.65 5.71 4.53
CA MET A 9 8.04 5.14 3.34
C MET A 9 9.02 4.26 2.55
N PHE A 10 10.22 4.74 2.28
CA PHE A 10 11.24 3.95 1.57
C PHE A 10 11.66 2.72 2.36
N PHE A 11 11.77 2.85 3.68
CA PHE A 11 12.03 1.71 4.55
C PHE A 11 10.90 0.68 4.52
N ALA A 12 9.64 1.11 4.60
CA ALA A 12 8.49 0.21 4.49
C ALA A 12 8.44 -0.50 3.13
N TRP A 13 8.75 0.20 2.02
CA TRP A 13 8.84 -0.44 0.71
C TRP A 13 9.96 -1.47 0.64
N ALA A 14 11.12 -1.18 1.22
CA ALA A 14 12.21 -2.15 1.30
C ALA A 14 11.77 -3.40 2.10
N CYS A 15 11.08 -3.20 3.24
CA CYS A 15 10.53 -4.31 4.03
C CYS A 15 9.53 -5.14 3.22
N ALA A 16 8.62 -4.49 2.48
CA ALA A 16 7.67 -5.20 1.61
C ALA A 16 8.36 -5.97 0.48
N TYR A 17 9.47 -5.45 -0.04
CA TYR A 17 10.23 -6.08 -1.12
C TYR A 17 10.99 -7.33 -0.67
N VAL A 18 11.47 -7.35 0.58
CA VAL A 18 12.23 -8.48 1.15
C VAL A 18 11.38 -9.36 2.09
N ASP A 19 10.06 -9.24 2.02
CA ASP A 19 9.10 -10.01 2.81
C ASP A 19 9.23 -9.83 4.35
N GLU A 20 9.79 -8.70 4.81
CA GLU A 20 9.82 -8.30 6.23
C GLU A 20 8.46 -7.70 6.66
N ILE A 21 7.43 -8.54 6.64
CA ILE A 21 6.02 -8.16 6.72
C ILE A 21 5.66 -7.47 8.03
N ASP A 22 6.16 -7.97 9.15
CA ASP A 22 5.89 -7.39 10.48
C ASP A 22 6.42 -5.96 10.58
N ARG A 23 7.62 -5.72 10.05
CA ARG A 23 8.22 -4.37 10.01
C ARG A 23 7.43 -3.44 9.09
N TYR A 24 7.03 -3.94 7.93
CA TYR A 24 6.18 -3.19 7.01
C TYR A 24 4.89 -2.72 7.69
N TYR A 25 4.17 -3.63 8.37
CA TYR A 25 2.94 -3.27 9.09
C TYR A 25 3.18 -2.35 10.27
N ALA A 26 4.29 -2.51 10.99
CA ALA A 26 4.67 -1.60 12.07
C ALA A 26 4.85 -0.16 11.55
N GLU A 27 5.55 0.02 10.42
CA GLU A 27 5.75 1.34 9.81
C GLU A 27 4.44 2.01 9.39
N ILE A 28 3.55 1.29 8.70
CA ILE A 28 2.23 1.82 8.30
C ILE A 28 1.41 2.21 9.55
N THR A 29 1.40 1.35 10.56
CA THR A 29 0.61 1.58 11.78
C THR A 29 1.14 2.76 12.56
N ASN A 30 2.46 2.86 12.73
CA ASN A 30 3.12 3.95 13.44
C ASN A 30 2.85 5.29 12.73
N LEU A 31 3.00 5.34 11.42
CA LEU A 31 2.72 6.56 10.66
C LEU A 31 1.24 6.97 10.74
N ALA A 32 0.32 6.00 10.66
CA ALA A 32 -1.11 6.27 10.85
C ALA A 32 -1.41 6.86 12.23
N GLN A 33 -0.73 6.37 13.28
CA GLN A 33 -0.87 6.90 14.65
C GLN A 33 -0.32 8.32 14.77
N LEU A 34 0.85 8.59 14.20
CA LEU A 34 1.43 9.94 14.17
C LEU A 34 0.48 10.95 13.50
N VAL A 35 -0.02 10.61 12.31
CA VAL A 35 -0.97 11.46 11.56
C VAL A 35 -2.27 11.67 12.34
N LYS A 36 -2.81 10.61 12.93
CA LYS A 36 -4.03 10.70 13.75
C LYS A 36 -3.86 11.60 14.96
N SER A 37 -2.72 11.52 15.64
CA SER A 37 -2.43 12.30 16.86
C SER A 37 -2.12 13.77 16.57
N SER A 38 -1.53 14.07 15.41
CA SER A 38 -1.15 15.43 15.00
C SER A 38 -2.21 16.15 14.17
N GLY A 39 -3.23 15.42 13.68
CA GLY A 39 -4.29 15.97 12.83
C GLY A 39 -3.91 16.14 11.36
N GLY A 40 -2.71 15.72 10.94
CA GLY A 40 -2.25 15.87 9.55
C GLY A 40 -0.87 15.26 9.32
N PHE A 41 -0.43 15.34 8.07
CA PHE A 41 0.92 14.93 7.69
C PHE A 41 1.91 16.05 7.89
N TYR A 42 2.80 15.94 8.87
CA TYR A 42 3.90 16.83 9.06
C TYR A 42 5.19 16.28 8.44
N GLU A 43 6.10 17.18 8.10
CA GLU A 43 7.39 16.82 7.52
C GLU A 43 8.23 15.98 8.48
N ILE A 44 8.27 16.40 9.75
CA ILE A 44 9.16 15.85 10.77
C ILE A 44 8.43 15.70 12.09
N TYR A 45 8.78 14.64 12.82
CA TYR A 45 8.28 14.37 14.17
C TYR A 45 9.44 14.11 15.14
N ASP A 46 9.25 14.50 16.40
CA ASP A 46 10.11 14.13 17.51
C ASP A 46 9.88 12.65 17.87
N PRO A 47 10.90 11.79 17.87
CA PRO A 47 10.75 10.37 18.13
C PRO A 47 10.37 10.05 19.58
N ALA A 48 10.67 10.92 20.52
CA ALA A 48 10.37 10.69 21.94
C ALA A 48 8.92 11.03 22.28
N THR A 49 8.37 12.05 21.65
CA THR A 49 7.03 12.55 21.96
C THR A 49 5.97 12.23 20.91
N GLY A 50 6.37 11.87 19.69
CA GLY A 50 5.49 11.69 18.54
C GLY A 50 4.82 12.98 18.08
N LYS A 51 5.26 14.13 18.56
CA LYS A 51 4.70 15.43 18.16
C LYS A 51 5.45 16.00 16.96
N PRO A 52 4.77 16.78 16.12
CA PRO A 52 5.44 17.53 15.06
C PRO A 52 6.55 18.41 15.64
N SER A 53 7.77 18.30 15.11
CA SER A 53 8.94 19.07 15.56
C SER A 53 9.99 19.05 14.45
N GLY A 54 10.42 20.22 14.01
CA GLY A 54 11.49 20.38 13.01
C GLY A 54 12.88 20.09 13.56
N GLY A 55 13.06 20.19 14.89
CA GLY A 55 14.34 19.99 15.54
C GLY A 55 15.39 21.04 15.16
N TRP A 56 16.61 20.81 15.67
CA TRP A 56 17.75 21.68 15.37
C TRP A 56 18.45 21.21 14.09
N GLN A 57 18.45 22.06 13.07
CA GLN A 57 19.05 21.75 11.77
C GLN A 57 19.73 23.01 11.20
N CYS A 58 20.85 22.85 10.54
CA CYS A 58 21.56 23.96 9.88
C CYS A 58 21.79 25.18 10.78
N GLY A 59 22.12 24.95 12.07
CA GLY A 59 22.43 26.03 13.02
C GLY A 59 21.23 26.76 13.59
N ARG A 60 20.01 26.26 13.40
CA ARG A 60 18.78 26.86 13.97
C ARG A 60 17.73 25.81 14.29
N LEU A 61 16.77 26.19 15.13
CA LEU A 61 15.53 25.43 15.32
C LEU A 61 14.60 25.65 14.13
N TRP A 62 14.02 24.55 13.61
CA TRP A 62 13.05 24.58 12.52
C TRP A 62 11.65 24.23 13.04
N ASP A 63 10.65 24.90 12.51
CA ASP A 63 9.28 24.50 12.69
C ASP A 63 8.95 23.36 11.72
N PRO A 64 8.17 22.34 12.14
CA PRO A 64 7.73 21.29 11.26
C PRO A 64 6.71 21.84 10.27
N LEU A 65 6.90 21.57 9.00
CA LEU A 65 5.94 21.98 7.97
C LEU A 65 4.72 21.05 8.00
N PRO A 66 3.49 21.59 8.16
CA PRO A 66 2.25 20.83 8.04
C PRO A 66 1.93 20.53 6.58
N ASP A 67 0.91 19.67 6.38
CA ASP A 67 0.29 19.36 5.07
C ASP A 67 1.30 18.89 4.01
N GLN A 68 2.26 18.07 4.45
CA GLN A 68 3.33 17.57 3.60
C GLN A 68 2.82 16.56 2.57
N THR A 69 2.71 17.00 1.33
CA THR A 69 2.21 16.19 0.21
C THR A 69 3.03 14.92 0.00
N TRP A 70 4.36 14.98 0.07
CA TRP A 70 5.21 13.79 -0.09
C TRP A 70 5.01 12.76 1.04
N CYS A 71 4.79 13.21 2.28
CA CYS A 71 4.48 12.29 3.39
C CYS A 71 3.11 11.63 3.18
N ALA A 72 2.10 12.40 2.76
CA ALA A 72 0.77 11.88 2.42
C ALA A 72 0.82 10.92 1.23
N THR A 73 1.51 11.30 0.16
CA THR A 73 1.70 10.47 -1.05
C THR A 73 2.45 9.19 -0.70
N GLY A 74 3.47 9.29 0.14
CA GLY A 74 4.20 8.13 0.63
C GLY A 74 3.34 7.15 1.40
N TYR A 75 2.48 7.63 2.29
CA TYR A 75 1.54 6.80 3.02
C TYR A 75 0.52 6.10 2.11
N VAL A 76 -0.06 6.85 1.16
CA VAL A 76 -0.95 6.27 0.14
C VAL A 76 -0.20 5.24 -0.70
N GLY A 77 1.05 5.53 -1.08
CA GLY A 77 1.92 4.60 -1.81
C GLY A 77 2.17 3.30 -1.04
N GLN A 78 2.41 3.36 0.26
CA GLN A 78 2.54 2.15 1.11
C GLN A 78 1.28 1.29 1.03
N ILE A 79 0.10 1.90 1.07
CA ILE A 79 -1.16 1.17 0.96
C ILE A 79 -1.34 0.57 -0.43
N LEU A 80 -1.15 1.35 -1.49
CA LEU A 80 -1.34 0.89 -2.87
C LEU A 80 -0.34 -0.20 -3.26
N TYR A 81 0.96 0.03 -3.00
CA TYR A 81 2.03 -0.86 -3.48
C TYR A 81 2.34 -2.02 -2.54
N GLY A 82 1.98 -1.92 -1.27
CA GLY A 82 2.15 -2.99 -0.30
C GLY A 82 0.85 -3.70 0.03
N VAL A 83 -0.10 -3.04 0.72
CA VAL A 83 -1.35 -3.70 1.13
C VAL A 83 -2.07 -4.31 -0.06
N PHE A 84 -2.25 -3.55 -1.15
CA PHE A 84 -2.91 -4.01 -2.38
C PHE A 84 -1.94 -4.58 -3.42
N GLY A 85 -0.63 -4.34 -3.27
CA GLY A 85 0.40 -4.86 -4.14
C GLY A 85 0.27 -4.42 -5.60
N VAL A 86 -0.28 -3.24 -5.86
CA VAL A 86 -0.51 -2.72 -7.22
C VAL A 86 0.83 -2.41 -7.88
N LYS A 87 1.07 -2.98 -9.05
CA LYS A 87 2.21 -2.68 -9.89
C LYS A 87 1.76 -2.42 -11.33
N ILE A 88 2.05 -1.22 -11.81
CA ILE A 88 1.83 -0.85 -13.21
C ILE A 88 2.97 -1.42 -14.03
N THR A 89 2.65 -2.12 -15.11
CA THR A 89 3.62 -2.67 -16.05
C THR A 89 3.28 -2.22 -17.48
N PRO A 90 4.22 -2.26 -18.42
CA PRO A 90 3.93 -1.95 -19.82
C PRO A 90 2.85 -2.84 -20.45
N LEU A 91 2.62 -4.03 -19.91
CA LEU A 91 1.69 -5.02 -20.45
C LEU A 91 0.34 -5.07 -19.71
N GLY A 92 0.19 -4.35 -18.57
CA GLY A 92 -1.03 -4.38 -17.78
C GLY A 92 -0.79 -4.08 -16.30
N LEU A 93 -1.72 -4.51 -15.45
CA LEU A 93 -1.62 -4.36 -14.01
C LEU A 93 -1.31 -5.70 -13.35
N ARG A 94 -0.44 -5.66 -12.36
CA ARG A 94 -0.10 -6.78 -11.51
C ARG A 94 -0.45 -6.47 -10.06
N PHE A 95 -0.97 -7.46 -9.36
CA PHE A 95 -1.34 -7.37 -7.95
C PHE A 95 -0.60 -8.46 -7.16
N ARG A 96 0.25 -8.07 -6.22
CA ARG A 96 0.90 -8.95 -5.25
C ARG A 96 0.67 -8.39 -3.85
N PRO A 97 -0.56 -8.51 -3.33
CA PRO A 97 -0.93 -7.87 -2.07
C PRO A 97 -0.27 -8.55 -0.87
N LEU A 98 0.13 -7.76 0.11
CA LEU A 98 0.45 -8.22 1.45
C LEU A 98 -0.82 -8.37 2.30
N GLY A 99 -1.91 -7.67 1.90
CA GLY A 99 -3.16 -7.62 2.63
C GLY A 99 -3.10 -6.73 3.86
N MET A 100 -4.13 -6.80 4.68
CA MET A 100 -4.19 -6.08 5.95
C MET A 100 -3.70 -6.94 7.11
N PRO A 101 -3.02 -6.37 8.11
CA PRO A 101 -2.70 -7.10 9.33
C PRO A 101 -3.98 -7.59 10.01
N ASN A 102 -3.89 -8.70 10.73
CA ASN A 102 -4.99 -9.31 11.49
C ASN A 102 -6.12 -9.94 10.64
N GLY A 103 -5.85 -10.33 9.41
CA GLY A 103 -6.78 -11.10 8.59
C GLY A 103 -8.03 -10.36 8.13
N LYS A 104 -7.99 -9.03 8.08
CA LYS A 104 -9.12 -8.22 7.63
C LYS A 104 -9.23 -8.17 6.11
N GLU A 105 -10.46 -8.17 5.63
CA GLU A 105 -10.76 -7.85 4.25
C GLU A 105 -10.54 -6.35 3.99
N CYS A 106 -9.93 -6.03 2.84
CA CYS A 106 -9.84 -4.66 2.36
C CYS A 106 -10.16 -4.61 0.86
N THR A 107 -10.68 -3.47 0.40
CA THR A 107 -11.07 -3.28 -0.99
C THR A 107 -10.56 -1.95 -1.52
N LEU A 108 -9.87 -2.00 -2.66
CA LEU A 108 -9.49 -0.85 -3.47
C LEU A 108 -10.43 -0.77 -4.67
N ARG A 109 -11.17 0.32 -4.79
CA ARG A 109 -12.16 0.51 -5.86
C ARG A 109 -11.73 1.61 -6.83
N GLY A 110 -12.23 1.50 -8.05
CA GLY A 110 -12.11 2.58 -9.01
C GLY A 110 -10.75 2.66 -9.70
N ILE A 111 -10.00 1.57 -9.83
CA ILE A 111 -8.71 1.56 -10.55
C ILE A 111 -9.02 1.65 -12.06
N PRO A 112 -8.63 2.74 -12.75
CA PRO A 112 -8.84 2.85 -14.19
C PRO A 112 -8.01 1.81 -14.95
N PHE A 113 -8.61 1.12 -15.90
CA PHE A 113 -7.92 0.12 -16.69
C PHE A 113 -8.52 -0.04 -18.10
N HIS A 114 -7.90 0.55 -19.11
CA HIS A 114 -8.24 0.39 -20.53
C HIS A 114 -9.76 0.51 -20.86
N GLY A 115 -10.41 1.53 -20.30
CA GLY A 115 -11.84 1.77 -20.49
C GLY A 115 -12.75 0.98 -19.55
N HIS A 116 -12.18 0.19 -18.66
CA HIS A 116 -12.85 -0.50 -17.57
C HIS A 116 -12.43 0.06 -16.21
N THR A 117 -13.09 -0.38 -15.17
CA THR A 117 -12.72 -0.13 -13.78
C THR A 117 -12.39 -1.44 -13.10
N ILE A 118 -11.26 -1.50 -12.39
CA ILE A 118 -10.93 -2.64 -11.54
C ILE A 118 -11.31 -2.31 -10.09
N ASN A 119 -12.02 -3.23 -9.44
CA ASN A 119 -12.24 -3.28 -8.01
C ASN A 119 -11.50 -4.51 -7.45
N LEU A 120 -10.55 -4.27 -6.57
CA LEU A 120 -9.72 -5.31 -5.97
C LEU A 120 -10.10 -5.51 -4.50
N THR A 121 -10.53 -6.71 -4.15
CA THR A 121 -10.74 -7.13 -2.76
C THR A 121 -9.65 -8.13 -2.36
N VAL A 122 -8.98 -7.85 -1.25
CA VAL A 122 -7.96 -8.71 -0.66
C VAL A 122 -8.46 -9.23 0.68
N ARG A 123 -8.48 -10.55 0.83
CA ARG A 123 -8.77 -11.25 2.08
C ARG A 123 -7.49 -11.87 2.58
N SER A 124 -6.96 -11.35 3.66
CA SER A 124 -5.64 -11.72 4.18
C SER A 124 -5.75 -12.46 5.51
N ASN A 125 -4.78 -13.31 5.77
CA ASN A 125 -4.54 -13.86 7.11
C ASN A 125 -3.51 -13.02 7.90
N GLY A 126 -3.02 -11.91 7.34
CA GLY A 126 -2.06 -11.01 7.97
C GLY A 126 -0.59 -11.45 7.84
N LYS A 127 -0.28 -12.45 7.01
CA LYS A 127 1.06 -13.04 6.89
C LYS A 127 1.74 -12.82 5.54
N GLY A 128 1.09 -12.14 4.60
CA GLY A 128 1.64 -11.90 3.26
C GLY A 128 1.87 -13.16 2.42
N GLU A 129 1.10 -14.20 2.67
CA GLU A 129 1.24 -15.50 1.97
C GLU A 129 0.84 -15.38 0.50
N ALA A 130 1.30 -16.36 -0.29
CA ALA A 130 0.88 -16.48 -1.68
C ALA A 130 -0.65 -16.69 -1.78
N PRO A 131 -1.29 -16.23 -2.86
CA PRO A 131 -2.72 -16.39 -3.06
C PRO A 131 -3.16 -17.86 -3.03
N LYS A 132 -4.10 -18.20 -2.15
CA LYS A 132 -4.76 -19.51 -2.09
C LYS A 132 -5.84 -19.63 -3.16
N SER A 133 -6.51 -18.53 -3.45
CA SER A 133 -7.48 -18.48 -4.53
C SER A 133 -7.62 -17.08 -5.10
N VAL A 134 -7.96 -17.03 -6.38
CA VAL A 134 -8.27 -15.79 -7.11
C VAL A 134 -9.57 -16.00 -7.85
N THR A 135 -10.47 -15.02 -7.78
CA THR A 135 -11.66 -14.96 -8.65
C THR A 135 -11.71 -13.64 -9.39
N ILE A 136 -12.18 -13.68 -10.63
CA ILE A 136 -12.42 -12.49 -11.47
C ILE A 136 -13.87 -12.57 -11.93
N ASN A 137 -14.66 -11.57 -11.56
CA ASN A 137 -16.11 -11.51 -11.79
C ASN A 137 -16.86 -12.77 -11.31
N GLY A 138 -16.41 -13.33 -10.17
CA GLY A 138 -17.00 -14.53 -9.57
C GLY A 138 -16.50 -15.85 -10.14
N GLU A 139 -15.76 -15.83 -11.25
CA GLU A 139 -15.19 -17.04 -11.86
C GLU A 139 -13.77 -17.30 -11.36
N LYS A 140 -13.34 -18.55 -11.37
CA LYS A 140 -12.01 -18.96 -10.94
C LYS A 140 -10.92 -18.36 -11.85
N GLY A 141 -10.03 -17.57 -11.25
CA GLY A 141 -9.00 -16.80 -11.95
C GLY A 141 -7.59 -17.41 -11.92
N THR A 142 -7.46 -18.74 -11.93
CA THR A 142 -6.15 -19.41 -11.83
C THR A 142 -5.19 -19.09 -12.97
N ASN A 143 -5.71 -18.80 -14.16
CA ASN A 143 -4.91 -18.44 -15.34
C ASN A 143 -4.29 -17.03 -15.25
N PHE A 144 -4.67 -16.25 -14.23
CA PHE A 144 -4.14 -14.90 -13.99
C PHE A 144 -3.04 -14.88 -12.92
N VAL A 145 -2.77 -16.01 -12.26
CA VAL A 145 -1.70 -16.13 -11.27
C VAL A 145 -0.38 -16.39 -12.01
N ASP A 146 0.60 -15.53 -11.80
CA ASP A 146 1.93 -15.70 -12.36
C ASP A 146 2.84 -16.61 -11.48
N TYR A 147 4.06 -16.86 -11.95
CA TYR A 147 4.99 -17.84 -11.34
C TYR A 147 5.45 -17.47 -9.92
N ASP A 148 5.34 -16.19 -9.53
CA ASP A 148 5.72 -15.72 -8.19
C ASP A 148 4.49 -15.34 -7.34
N GLY A 149 3.31 -15.84 -7.71
CA GLY A 149 2.07 -15.69 -6.95
C GLY A 149 1.38 -14.32 -7.12
N GLY A 150 1.81 -13.48 -8.06
CA GLY A 150 1.10 -12.26 -8.41
C GLY A 150 -0.08 -12.52 -9.32
N VAL A 151 -1.10 -11.70 -9.26
CA VAL A 151 -2.25 -11.72 -10.19
C VAL A 151 -2.02 -10.69 -11.27
N PHE A 152 -1.94 -11.13 -12.51
CA PHE A 152 -1.66 -10.26 -13.66
C PHE A 152 -2.86 -10.11 -14.56
N ILE A 153 -3.30 -8.87 -14.76
CA ILE A 153 -4.35 -8.50 -15.71
C ILE A 153 -3.69 -7.83 -16.92
N ASN A 154 -3.66 -8.54 -18.03
CA ASN A 154 -3.10 -8.04 -19.28
C ASN A 154 -3.93 -6.85 -19.80
N GLY A 155 -3.29 -5.84 -20.38
CA GLY A 155 -3.95 -4.66 -20.94
C GLY A 155 -4.93 -4.95 -22.10
N ARG A 156 -4.89 -6.16 -22.65
CA ARG A 156 -5.86 -6.64 -23.66
C ARG A 156 -7.07 -7.37 -23.06
N TYR A 157 -7.06 -7.61 -21.74
CA TYR A 157 -8.18 -8.24 -21.06
C TYR A 157 -9.41 -7.34 -21.15
N LYS A 158 -10.51 -7.91 -21.62
CA LYS A 158 -11.78 -7.20 -21.79
C LYS A 158 -12.88 -7.98 -21.10
N VAL A 159 -13.77 -7.26 -20.45
CA VAL A 159 -15.09 -7.76 -20.06
C VAL A 159 -16.13 -7.22 -21.03
N ILE A 160 -17.16 -8.00 -21.30
CA ILE A 160 -18.20 -7.62 -22.28
C ILE A 160 -18.98 -6.41 -21.77
N ASN A 161 -19.25 -6.37 -20.47
CA ASN A 161 -19.91 -5.24 -19.80
C ASN A 161 -19.44 -5.13 -18.34
N GLY A 162 -19.26 -3.88 -17.88
CA GLY A 162 -19.07 -3.56 -16.47
C GLY A 162 -17.62 -3.55 -15.99
N ASP A 163 -17.48 -3.62 -14.68
CA ASP A 163 -16.21 -3.56 -13.96
C ASP A 163 -15.52 -4.93 -13.89
N ILE A 164 -14.23 -4.91 -13.67
CA ILE A 164 -13.42 -6.09 -13.39
C ILE A 164 -13.31 -6.22 -11.87
N ASN A 165 -14.05 -7.15 -11.27
CA ASN A 165 -14.03 -7.38 -9.83
C ASN A 165 -13.10 -8.55 -9.52
N ILE A 166 -11.99 -8.26 -8.83
CA ILE A 166 -10.95 -9.23 -8.47
C ILE A 166 -11.05 -9.49 -6.97
N VAL A 167 -11.09 -10.75 -6.58
CA VAL A 167 -10.96 -11.17 -5.18
C VAL A 167 -9.76 -12.07 -5.04
N ILE A 168 -8.81 -11.68 -4.20
CA ILE A 168 -7.60 -12.45 -3.87
C ILE A 168 -7.71 -12.90 -2.41
N GLN A 169 -7.64 -14.22 -2.19
CA GLN A 169 -7.57 -14.84 -0.87
C GLN A 169 -6.13 -15.25 -0.59
N LEU A 170 -5.48 -14.63 0.40
CA LEU A 170 -4.15 -14.98 0.89
C LEU A 170 -4.20 -16.06 1.96
#